data_c7a82a9ebfee555bb7fe5b6e55427585
#
_entry.id   c7a82a9ebfee555bb7fe5b6e55427585
#
_cell.length_a   1.000
_cell.length_b   1.000
_cell.length_c   1.000
_cell.angle_alpha   90.00
_cell.angle_beta   90.00
_cell.angle_gamma   90.00
#
_symmetry.space_group_name_H-M   'P 1'
#
loop_
_entity.id
_entity.type
_entity.pdbx_description
1 polymer ?
#
loop_
_entity_poly.entity_id
_entity_poly.type
_entity_poly.pdbx_seq_one_letter_code
_entity_poly.pdbx_strand_id
1 'polypeptide(L)'
;MKLTFNLKGKLIFSKELDEEAKKAVEEILKNADQIFLKGVPKGKEDEASKIINYEFEGNTLKLNIVSGRYTRAHEGLIRLKKPIAEKLGRNFKIGVRKIEIDNYVITIETENDMSKKLEGVKVPECEAKVEGNKIILTFKNIGESELKRNIIDRAIKFVKSELEKEEDLTFKVCKIPPGTIVKEYKAKRKITFDKDPTEVAEKLGWVKKFPGRGQWFYTPPITALFRAFEDLIVNEIVKKIGFEECLFPKLIPLEIMYKMRYLEGLPEGMYYVCPPKREPELFNEFVNEMIIKKEIPKEKLKSLLRDPGYVLAPAQCEPFYQFFEGEIIDVDKPIMFFDRSGWTYRWEGGGAKGLDRVNEFLRIECVWIGSPEFVEEIRDKTLRYAEKLAEKLDLEYWTEVGDDPFYLEGRKKEERGIEFPDVPKYEMRLLLPHIKDERKGVAVTSANVHGTHFVEGFRIKDYKGRKVWTGCTGYGITRWVVGYIAQYGFDFDDWHPIIKKKIKKLPKVPQLITWPK
;
A
#
# COMPACT_ATOMS: atom_id res chain seq x y z
N MET A 1 -18.76 22.63 -12.93
CA MET A 1 -19.09 21.22 -13.12
C MET A 1 -20.49 20.94 -12.61
N LYS A 2 -21.42 20.53 -13.48
CA LYS A 2 -22.83 20.22 -13.17
C LYS A 2 -23.01 18.71 -13.10
N LEU A 3 -23.79 18.24 -12.11
CA LEU A 3 -24.08 16.82 -11.91
C LEU A 3 -25.58 16.59 -12.13
N THR A 4 -25.93 15.57 -12.89
CA THR A 4 -27.29 15.11 -13.08
C THR A 4 -27.35 13.59 -12.86
N PHE A 5 -28.36 13.16 -12.12
CA PHE A 5 -28.56 11.77 -11.75
C PHE A 5 -29.90 11.29 -12.28
N ASN A 6 -29.92 10.14 -12.94
CA ASN A 6 -31.14 9.49 -13.44
C ASN A 6 -31.11 8.01 -13.01
N LEU A 7 -32.05 7.63 -12.15
CA LEU A 7 -32.10 6.34 -11.50
C LEU A 7 -33.40 5.62 -11.87
N LYS A 8 -33.27 4.37 -12.33
CA LYS A 8 -34.38 3.39 -12.40
C LYS A 8 -34.15 2.36 -11.31
N GLY A 9 -34.95 2.40 -10.27
CA GLY A 9 -34.84 1.52 -9.12
C GLY A 9 -36.18 0.95 -8.69
N LYS A 10 -36.11 0.05 -7.72
CA LYS A 10 -37.31 -0.64 -7.24
C LYS A 10 -37.24 -0.93 -5.74
N LEU A 11 -38.40 -0.94 -5.12
CA LEU A 11 -38.66 -1.42 -3.77
C LEU A 11 -39.39 -2.76 -3.87
N ILE A 12 -38.84 -3.80 -3.24
CA ILE A 12 -39.43 -5.14 -3.24
C ILE A 12 -40.07 -5.39 -1.87
N PHE A 13 -41.35 -5.75 -1.90
CA PHE A 13 -42.17 -6.00 -0.72
C PHE A 13 -42.23 -7.48 -0.35
N SER A 14 -42.64 -7.77 0.88
CA SER A 14 -42.77 -9.15 1.39
C SER A 14 -43.90 -9.94 0.74
N LYS A 15 -44.87 -9.29 0.17
CA LYS A 15 -46.00 -9.85 -0.60
C LYS A 15 -46.55 -8.81 -1.56
N GLU A 16 -47.41 -9.22 -2.47
CA GLU A 16 -48.12 -8.35 -3.41
C GLU A 16 -48.98 -7.32 -2.68
N LEU A 17 -49.10 -6.12 -3.25
CA LEU A 17 -49.88 -5.01 -2.72
C LEU A 17 -51.30 -5.06 -3.31
N ASP A 18 -52.29 -5.08 -2.43
CA ASP A 18 -53.67 -4.84 -2.81
C ASP A 18 -53.93 -3.36 -3.14
N GLU A 19 -55.08 -3.03 -3.68
CA GLU A 19 -55.41 -1.68 -4.14
C GLU A 19 -55.39 -0.63 -3.00
N GLU A 20 -55.70 -1.03 -1.76
CA GLU A 20 -55.67 -0.12 -0.61
C GLU A 20 -54.20 0.16 -0.20
N ALA A 21 -53.35 -0.86 -0.20
CA ALA A 21 -51.94 -0.71 0.06
C ALA A 21 -51.24 0.13 -1.02
N LYS A 22 -51.58 -0.06 -2.31
CA LYS A 22 -51.10 0.77 -3.41
C LYS A 22 -51.46 2.24 -3.21
N LYS A 23 -52.74 2.55 -2.91
CA LYS A 23 -53.19 3.92 -2.62
C LYS A 23 -52.44 4.55 -1.44
N ALA A 24 -52.17 3.78 -0.40
CA ALA A 24 -51.41 4.26 0.75
C ALA A 24 -49.95 4.60 0.40
N VAL A 25 -49.34 3.86 -0.53
CA VAL A 25 -48.00 4.18 -1.05
C VAL A 25 -48.05 5.39 -1.98
N GLU A 26 -49.04 5.48 -2.86
CA GLU A 26 -49.21 6.63 -3.75
C GLU A 26 -49.38 7.96 -3.01
N GLU A 27 -50.07 7.95 -1.86
CA GLU A 27 -50.17 9.12 -0.99
C GLU A 27 -48.79 9.61 -0.52
N ILE A 28 -47.89 8.68 -0.18
CA ILE A 28 -46.48 9.00 0.19
C ILE A 28 -45.73 9.53 -1.01
N LEU A 29 -45.87 8.91 -2.19
CA LEU A 29 -45.16 9.33 -3.40
C LEU A 29 -45.61 10.73 -3.87
N LYS A 30 -46.90 11.07 -3.75
CA LYS A 30 -47.43 12.42 -4.03
C LYS A 30 -46.82 13.50 -3.13
N ASN A 31 -46.46 13.13 -1.90
CA ASN A 31 -45.81 14.02 -0.94
C ASN A 31 -44.29 13.84 -0.85
N ALA A 32 -43.68 13.14 -1.83
CA ALA A 32 -42.27 12.82 -1.82
C ALA A 32 -41.35 14.07 -1.80
N ASP A 33 -41.80 15.18 -2.39
CA ASP A 33 -41.03 16.43 -2.40
C ASP A 33 -40.67 16.91 -0.99
N GLN A 34 -41.58 16.78 -0.02
CA GLN A 34 -41.28 17.14 1.38
C GLN A 34 -40.18 16.27 1.99
N ILE A 35 -40.05 15.02 1.55
CA ILE A 35 -39.01 14.08 1.98
C ILE A 35 -37.68 14.42 1.31
N PHE A 36 -37.72 14.77 0.03
CA PHE A 36 -36.56 15.03 -0.79
C PHE A 36 -35.93 16.40 -0.50
N LEU A 37 -36.71 17.40 -0.17
CA LEU A 37 -36.25 18.76 0.16
C LEU A 37 -35.61 18.85 1.56
N LYS A 38 -35.78 17.84 2.40
CA LYS A 38 -35.18 17.84 3.74
C LYS A 38 -33.65 17.92 3.69
N GLY A 39 -33.09 19.06 4.16
CA GLY A 39 -31.64 19.32 4.16
C GLY A 39 -31.11 19.95 2.86
N VAL A 40 -31.97 20.31 1.93
CA VAL A 40 -31.62 21.07 0.73
C VAL A 40 -31.53 22.56 1.08
N PRO A 41 -30.45 23.29 0.68
CA PRO A 41 -30.34 24.73 0.90
C PRO A 41 -31.45 25.52 0.17
N LYS A 42 -31.88 26.63 0.77
CA LYS A 42 -32.86 27.55 0.15
C LYS A 42 -32.37 28.04 -1.22
N GLY A 43 -33.22 27.99 -2.25
CA GLY A 43 -32.91 28.38 -3.63
C GLY A 43 -32.16 27.30 -4.43
N LYS A 44 -32.11 26.05 -3.92
CA LYS A 44 -31.51 24.88 -4.58
C LYS A 44 -32.52 23.72 -4.69
N GLU A 45 -33.79 23.99 -4.54
CA GLU A 45 -34.86 23.03 -4.57
C GLU A 45 -34.95 22.27 -5.91
N ASP A 46 -34.56 22.92 -6.99
CA ASP A 46 -34.53 22.35 -8.35
C ASP A 46 -33.50 21.22 -8.50
N GLU A 47 -32.45 21.20 -7.67
CA GLU A 47 -31.42 20.20 -7.68
C GLU A 47 -31.71 19.00 -6.77
N ALA A 48 -32.86 18.97 -6.09
CA ALA A 48 -33.30 17.83 -5.27
C ALA A 48 -33.86 16.69 -6.12
N SER A 49 -34.05 15.52 -5.51
CA SER A 49 -34.69 14.37 -6.15
C SER A 49 -36.13 14.70 -6.56
N LYS A 50 -36.56 14.17 -7.73
CA LYS A 50 -37.94 14.22 -8.24
C LYS A 50 -38.31 12.87 -8.81
N ILE A 51 -39.51 12.38 -8.49
CA ILE A 51 -40.07 11.18 -9.11
C ILE A 51 -40.64 11.57 -10.47
N ILE A 52 -40.14 10.95 -11.53
CA ILE A 52 -40.63 11.17 -12.89
C ILE A 52 -41.86 10.29 -13.18
N ASN A 53 -41.74 9.01 -12.83
CA ASN A 53 -42.83 8.04 -12.92
C ASN A 53 -42.61 6.89 -11.94
N TYR A 54 -43.68 6.15 -11.69
CA TYR A 54 -43.65 4.91 -10.92
C TYR A 54 -44.65 3.91 -11.46
N GLU A 55 -44.43 2.63 -11.16
CA GLU A 55 -45.27 1.52 -11.58
C GLU A 55 -45.27 0.42 -10.52
N PHE A 56 -46.44 -0.18 -10.28
CA PHE A 56 -46.56 -1.36 -9.43
C PHE A 56 -46.63 -2.62 -10.30
N GLU A 57 -45.80 -3.59 -10.01
CA GLU A 57 -45.75 -4.88 -10.68
C GLU A 57 -45.60 -5.99 -9.63
N GLY A 58 -46.73 -6.70 -9.36
CA GLY A 58 -46.77 -7.72 -8.32
C GLY A 58 -46.37 -7.16 -6.95
N ASN A 59 -45.31 -7.71 -6.38
CA ASN A 59 -44.75 -7.28 -5.10
C ASN A 59 -43.66 -6.21 -5.23
N THR A 60 -43.60 -5.48 -6.34
CA THR A 60 -42.54 -4.53 -6.63
C THR A 60 -43.10 -3.16 -7.00
N LEU A 61 -42.53 -2.10 -6.45
CA LEU A 61 -42.69 -0.72 -6.87
C LEU A 61 -41.47 -0.28 -7.64
N LYS A 62 -41.63 -0.06 -8.94
CA LYS A 62 -40.61 0.52 -9.82
C LYS A 62 -40.70 2.04 -9.76
N LEU A 63 -39.53 2.72 -9.72
CA LEU A 63 -39.45 4.17 -9.61
C LEU A 63 -38.36 4.70 -10.57
N ASN A 64 -38.70 5.78 -11.27
CA ASN A 64 -37.73 6.57 -12.01
C ASN A 64 -37.55 7.91 -11.29
N ILE A 65 -36.32 8.15 -10.78
CA ILE A 65 -36.01 9.32 -9.98
C ILE A 65 -34.85 10.07 -10.64
N VAL A 66 -35.01 11.39 -10.79
CA VAL A 66 -33.95 12.27 -11.26
C VAL A 66 -33.55 13.27 -10.18
N SER A 67 -32.32 13.73 -10.19
CA SER A 67 -31.84 14.80 -9.31
C SER A 67 -30.66 15.53 -9.87
N GLY A 68 -30.38 16.71 -9.32
CA GLY A 68 -29.09 17.38 -9.39
C GLY A 68 -28.17 17.00 -8.23
N ARG A 69 -27.47 17.98 -7.69
CA ARG A 69 -26.43 17.79 -6.67
C ARG A 69 -26.96 17.45 -5.28
N TYR A 70 -28.14 17.97 -4.91
CA TYR A 70 -28.70 17.82 -3.56
C TYR A 70 -29.77 16.73 -3.54
N THR A 71 -29.82 15.98 -2.44
CA THR A 71 -30.66 14.78 -2.29
C THR A 71 -30.61 13.93 -3.56
N ARG A 72 -29.51 13.29 -3.81
CA ARG A 72 -29.26 12.53 -5.05
C ARG A 72 -30.29 11.42 -5.22
N ALA A 73 -30.55 11.00 -6.45
CA ALA A 73 -31.63 10.08 -6.78
C ALA A 73 -31.64 8.78 -5.95
N HIS A 74 -30.46 8.20 -5.65
CA HIS A 74 -30.36 7.03 -4.77
C HIS A 74 -30.67 7.36 -3.30
N GLU A 75 -30.28 8.55 -2.81
CA GLU A 75 -30.65 9.01 -1.47
C GLU A 75 -32.15 9.21 -1.37
N GLY A 76 -32.79 9.77 -2.42
CA GLY A 76 -34.22 9.89 -2.55
C GLY A 76 -34.94 8.55 -2.42
N LEU A 77 -34.45 7.53 -3.16
CA LEU A 77 -35.00 6.17 -3.09
C LEU A 77 -34.88 5.57 -1.67
N ILE A 78 -33.70 5.75 -1.02
CA ILE A 78 -33.49 5.29 0.36
C ILE A 78 -34.41 5.99 1.35
N ARG A 79 -34.61 7.32 1.21
CA ARG A 79 -35.50 8.10 2.08
C ARG A 79 -36.96 7.69 1.99
N LEU A 80 -37.41 7.23 0.83
CA LEU A 80 -38.76 6.71 0.64
C LEU A 80 -38.98 5.37 1.37
N LYS A 81 -37.97 4.54 1.54
CA LYS A 81 -38.09 3.21 2.18
C LYS A 81 -38.73 3.27 3.55
N LYS A 82 -38.32 4.21 4.41
CA LYS A 82 -38.77 4.28 5.81
C LYS A 82 -40.26 4.61 5.93
N PRO A 83 -40.79 5.71 5.37
CA PRO A 83 -42.21 6.05 5.47
C PRO A 83 -43.12 5.00 4.82
N ILE A 84 -42.70 4.41 3.68
CA ILE A 84 -43.42 3.32 3.04
C ILE A 84 -43.47 2.08 3.93
N ALA A 85 -42.33 1.68 4.50
CA ALA A 85 -42.26 0.52 5.39
C ALA A 85 -43.08 0.71 6.66
N GLU A 86 -43.10 1.90 7.25
CA GLU A 86 -43.88 2.22 8.44
C GLU A 86 -45.41 2.19 8.14
N LYS A 87 -45.84 2.81 7.03
CA LYS A 87 -47.26 2.84 6.62
C LYS A 87 -47.78 1.44 6.30
N LEU A 88 -47.01 0.69 5.47
CA LEU A 88 -47.38 -0.68 5.07
C LEU A 88 -47.28 -1.69 6.21
N GLY A 89 -46.29 -1.57 7.06
CA GLY A 89 -46.11 -2.46 8.21
C GLY A 89 -47.21 -2.34 9.23
N ARG A 90 -47.63 -1.11 9.58
CA ARG A 90 -48.71 -0.84 10.55
C ARG A 90 -50.08 -1.25 10.05
N ASN A 91 -50.41 -0.89 8.82
CA ASN A 91 -51.79 -1.02 8.33
C ASN A 91 -52.05 -2.33 7.57
N PHE A 92 -51.03 -2.89 6.89
CA PHE A 92 -51.19 -4.00 5.95
C PHE A 92 -50.30 -5.21 6.28
N LYS A 93 -49.45 -5.13 7.30
CA LYS A 93 -48.45 -6.15 7.64
C LYS A 93 -47.55 -6.55 6.45
N ILE A 94 -47.18 -5.55 5.64
CA ILE A 94 -46.28 -5.70 4.49
C ILE A 94 -44.96 -5.00 4.81
N GLY A 95 -43.87 -5.73 4.64
CA GLY A 95 -42.52 -5.20 4.85
C GLY A 95 -41.81 -4.87 3.53
N VAL A 96 -40.95 -3.84 3.52
CA VAL A 96 -40.00 -3.59 2.41
C VAL A 96 -38.78 -4.46 2.62
N ARG A 97 -38.55 -5.40 1.72
CA ARG A 97 -37.48 -6.41 1.83
C ARG A 97 -36.14 -5.91 1.28
N LYS A 98 -36.16 -5.29 0.09
CA LYS A 98 -34.96 -4.88 -0.62
C LYS A 98 -35.16 -3.55 -1.34
N ILE A 99 -34.05 -2.84 -1.53
CA ILE A 99 -33.87 -1.80 -2.55
C ILE A 99 -32.94 -2.35 -3.61
N GLU A 100 -33.31 -2.24 -4.87
CA GLU A 100 -32.48 -2.55 -6.00
C GLU A 100 -32.54 -1.42 -7.02
N ILE A 101 -31.41 -1.16 -7.68
CA ILE A 101 -31.29 -0.16 -8.74
C ILE A 101 -30.90 -0.89 -10.00
N ASP A 102 -31.79 -0.95 -10.97
CA ASP A 102 -31.59 -1.68 -12.21
C ASP A 102 -30.64 -0.91 -13.14
N ASN A 103 -30.80 0.41 -13.19
CA ASN A 103 -29.95 1.29 -14.00
C ASN A 103 -29.79 2.65 -13.34
N TYR A 104 -28.56 3.15 -13.25
CA TYR A 104 -28.26 4.46 -12.68
C TYR A 104 -27.28 5.20 -13.56
N VAL A 105 -27.74 6.23 -14.21
CA VAL A 105 -26.95 7.07 -15.11
C VAL A 105 -26.60 8.37 -14.40
N ILE A 106 -25.33 8.69 -14.36
CA ILE A 106 -24.80 9.93 -13.80
C ILE A 106 -24.11 10.69 -14.92
N THR A 107 -24.55 11.91 -15.17
CA THR A 107 -23.91 12.80 -16.15
C THR A 107 -23.15 13.88 -15.41
N ILE A 108 -21.87 14.01 -15.72
CA ILE A 108 -20.96 15.05 -15.23
C ILE A 108 -20.67 15.98 -16.40
N GLU A 109 -21.15 17.23 -16.34
CA GLU A 109 -20.83 18.25 -17.36
C GLU A 109 -19.67 19.12 -16.87
N THR A 110 -18.65 19.26 -17.70
CA THR A 110 -17.47 20.09 -17.50
C THR A 110 -17.52 21.31 -18.40
N GLU A 111 -16.66 22.31 -18.18
CA GLU A 111 -16.60 23.51 -19.01
C GLU A 111 -15.87 23.26 -20.33
N ASN A 112 -14.92 22.33 -20.35
CA ASN A 112 -14.09 21.98 -21.49
C ASN A 112 -14.34 20.54 -21.95
N ASP A 113 -13.93 20.22 -23.18
CA ASP A 113 -13.90 18.86 -23.69
C ASP A 113 -12.83 18.03 -22.95
N MET A 114 -13.26 16.89 -22.40
CA MET A 114 -12.43 16.00 -21.58
C MET A 114 -12.13 14.66 -22.25
N SER A 115 -12.48 14.50 -23.52
CA SER A 115 -12.32 13.23 -24.26
C SER A 115 -10.89 12.71 -24.22
N LYS A 116 -9.89 13.57 -24.40
CA LYS A 116 -8.47 13.18 -24.37
C LYS A 116 -7.97 12.79 -22.99
N LYS A 117 -8.42 13.46 -21.93
CA LYS A 117 -7.96 13.20 -20.55
C LYS A 117 -8.47 11.88 -19.97
N LEU A 118 -9.59 11.38 -20.48
CA LEU A 118 -10.23 10.16 -19.99
C LEU A 118 -10.16 9.02 -21.01
N GLU A 119 -9.42 9.17 -22.10
CA GLU A 119 -9.21 8.12 -23.08
C GLU A 119 -8.53 6.91 -22.42
N GLY A 120 -9.17 5.74 -22.48
CA GLY A 120 -8.67 4.51 -21.86
C GLY A 120 -8.87 4.38 -20.34
N VAL A 121 -9.42 5.37 -19.65
CA VAL A 121 -9.69 5.31 -18.22
C VAL A 121 -10.87 4.38 -17.94
N LYS A 122 -10.63 3.29 -17.22
CA LYS A 122 -11.67 2.37 -16.74
C LYS A 122 -12.11 2.78 -15.34
N VAL A 123 -13.38 3.10 -15.17
CA VAL A 123 -13.96 3.38 -13.86
C VAL A 123 -14.52 2.07 -13.29
N PRO A 124 -14.03 1.59 -12.14
CA PRO A 124 -14.55 0.37 -11.52
C PRO A 124 -16.05 0.47 -11.22
N GLU A 125 -16.74 -0.67 -11.26
CA GLU A 125 -18.16 -0.83 -10.91
C GLU A 125 -19.17 -0.11 -11.85
N CYS A 126 -18.72 0.59 -12.90
CA CYS A 126 -19.60 1.23 -13.86
C CYS A 126 -19.03 1.29 -15.28
N GLU A 127 -19.90 1.44 -16.26
CA GLU A 127 -19.52 1.79 -17.63
C GLU A 127 -19.34 3.32 -17.72
N ALA A 128 -18.16 3.77 -18.13
CA ALA A 128 -17.86 5.18 -18.34
C ALA A 128 -17.81 5.50 -19.83
N LYS A 129 -18.48 6.57 -20.27
CA LYS A 129 -18.47 7.09 -21.64
C LYS A 129 -18.23 8.59 -21.63
N VAL A 130 -17.37 9.07 -22.51
CA VAL A 130 -17.09 10.50 -22.65
C VAL A 130 -17.62 10.98 -23.99
N GLU A 131 -18.39 12.06 -23.96
CA GLU A 131 -19.00 12.70 -25.13
C GLU A 131 -18.76 14.20 -25.04
N GLY A 132 -17.64 14.67 -25.60
CA GLY A 132 -17.22 16.06 -25.52
C GLY A 132 -17.01 16.53 -24.08
N ASN A 133 -17.80 17.45 -23.60
CA ASN A 133 -17.75 17.97 -22.23
C ASN A 133 -18.63 17.18 -21.23
N LYS A 134 -19.20 16.05 -21.65
CA LYS A 134 -20.06 15.20 -20.81
C LYS A 134 -19.40 13.86 -20.53
N ILE A 135 -19.37 13.47 -19.27
CA ILE A 135 -18.91 12.18 -18.81
C ILE A 135 -20.14 11.45 -18.24
N ILE A 136 -20.44 10.29 -18.80
CA ILE A 136 -21.61 9.50 -18.48
C ILE A 136 -21.15 8.23 -17.78
N LEU A 137 -21.53 8.07 -16.51
CA LEU A 137 -21.28 6.88 -15.72
C LEU A 137 -22.57 6.08 -15.60
N THR A 138 -22.56 4.82 -16.04
CA THR A 138 -23.72 3.93 -16.00
C THR A 138 -23.45 2.75 -15.08
N PHE A 139 -24.20 2.69 -14.01
CA PHE A 139 -24.20 1.58 -13.07
C PHE A 139 -25.42 0.68 -13.32
N LYS A 140 -25.23 -0.63 -13.25
CA LYS A 140 -26.27 -1.64 -13.43
C LYS A 140 -26.36 -2.55 -12.21
N ASN A 141 -27.57 -2.92 -11.82
CA ASN A 141 -27.84 -3.94 -10.78
C ASN A 141 -27.16 -3.65 -9.42
N ILE A 142 -27.36 -2.43 -8.89
CA ILE A 142 -26.82 -2.02 -7.58
C ILE A 142 -27.79 -2.40 -6.47
N GLY A 143 -27.29 -3.05 -5.41
CA GLY A 143 -28.03 -3.35 -4.20
C GLY A 143 -27.70 -2.43 -3.01
N GLU A 144 -28.30 -2.72 -1.86
CA GLU A 144 -28.08 -1.96 -0.62
C GLU A 144 -26.63 -2.06 -0.11
N SER A 145 -25.91 -3.16 -0.39
CA SER A 145 -24.51 -3.36 0.01
C SER A 145 -23.59 -2.37 -0.69
N GLU A 146 -23.77 -2.19 -1.99
CA GLU A 146 -22.99 -1.28 -2.83
C GLU A 146 -23.29 0.18 -2.45
N LEU A 147 -24.56 0.52 -2.18
CA LEU A 147 -24.94 1.85 -1.71
C LEU A 147 -24.34 2.17 -0.34
N LYS A 148 -24.29 1.22 0.59
CA LYS A 148 -23.63 1.38 1.90
C LYS A 148 -22.11 1.61 1.78
N ARG A 149 -21.48 1.07 0.74
CA ARG A 149 -20.06 1.30 0.44
C ARG A 149 -19.80 2.63 -0.26
N ASN A 150 -20.81 3.43 -0.53
CA ASN A 150 -20.73 4.72 -1.22
C ASN A 150 -20.03 4.64 -2.58
N ILE A 151 -20.27 3.56 -3.36
CA ILE A 151 -19.58 3.34 -4.64
C ILE A 151 -19.82 4.49 -5.63
N ILE A 152 -21.01 5.09 -5.62
CA ILE A 152 -21.39 6.21 -6.47
C ILE A 152 -20.48 7.42 -6.24
N ASP A 153 -20.31 7.82 -4.97
CA ASP A 153 -19.46 8.97 -4.63
C ASP A 153 -17.98 8.70 -4.91
N ARG A 154 -17.55 7.47 -4.70
CA ARG A 154 -16.17 7.07 -4.99
C ARG A 154 -15.89 7.10 -6.49
N ALA A 155 -16.81 6.64 -7.33
CA ALA A 155 -16.66 6.72 -8.78
C ALA A 155 -16.63 8.18 -9.26
N ILE A 156 -17.51 9.04 -8.75
CA ILE A 156 -17.50 10.48 -9.08
C ILE A 156 -16.18 11.13 -8.63
N LYS A 157 -15.70 10.82 -7.42
CA LYS A 157 -14.41 11.33 -6.94
C LYS A 157 -13.24 10.83 -7.78
N PHE A 158 -13.25 9.54 -8.16
CA PHE A 158 -12.24 8.97 -9.04
C PHE A 158 -12.20 9.71 -10.38
N VAL A 159 -13.33 9.90 -11.05
CA VAL A 159 -13.40 10.65 -12.32
C VAL A 159 -12.90 12.09 -12.12
N LYS A 160 -13.28 12.75 -11.04
CA LYS A 160 -12.78 14.10 -10.73
C LYS A 160 -11.26 14.11 -10.59
N SER A 161 -10.70 13.18 -9.85
CA SER A 161 -9.24 13.09 -9.67
C SER A 161 -8.50 12.84 -10.98
N GLU A 162 -9.08 12.04 -11.91
CA GLU A 162 -8.50 11.83 -13.24
C GLU A 162 -8.56 13.11 -14.10
N LEU A 163 -9.66 13.88 -14.04
CA LEU A 163 -9.79 15.14 -14.76
C LEU A 163 -8.83 16.23 -14.30
N GLU A 164 -8.50 16.21 -13.03
CA GLU A 164 -7.63 17.16 -12.37
C GLU A 164 -6.14 16.79 -12.44
N LYS A 165 -5.80 15.64 -13.03
CA LYS A 165 -4.41 15.30 -13.34
C LYS A 165 -3.89 16.26 -14.40
N GLU A 166 -3.11 17.24 -13.98
CA GLU A 166 -2.27 18.02 -14.87
C GLU A 166 -1.06 17.17 -15.27
N GLU A 167 -0.65 17.21 -16.53
CA GLU A 167 0.40 16.35 -17.10
C GLU A 167 1.80 16.55 -16.46
N ASP A 168 1.99 17.55 -15.55
CA ASP A 168 3.34 17.93 -15.10
C ASP A 168 3.48 18.44 -13.65
N LEU A 169 2.48 18.28 -12.79
CA LEU A 169 2.66 18.62 -11.38
C LEU A 169 2.65 17.35 -10.53
N THR A 170 3.80 16.68 -10.47
CA THR A 170 4.14 15.85 -9.31
C THR A 170 4.13 16.76 -8.09
N PHE A 171 2.99 16.87 -7.42
CA PHE A 171 2.91 17.45 -6.09
C PHE A 171 3.78 16.60 -5.18
N LYS A 172 5.03 17.02 -5.04
CA LYS A 172 5.98 16.34 -4.16
C LYS A 172 5.64 16.79 -2.75
N VAL A 173 5.28 15.84 -1.91
CA VAL A 173 5.13 16.04 -0.45
C VAL A 173 6.43 16.59 0.14
N CYS A 174 7.55 16.24 -0.46
CA CYS A 174 8.86 16.73 -0.08
C CYS A 174 9.12 18.12 -0.71
N LYS A 175 9.32 19.15 0.11
CA LYS A 175 9.68 20.50 -0.33
C LYS A 175 11.06 20.57 -1.00
N ILE A 176 11.93 19.60 -0.71
CA ILE A 176 13.25 19.47 -1.31
C ILE A 176 13.22 18.35 -2.34
N PRO A 177 13.70 18.55 -3.58
CA PRO A 177 13.65 17.53 -4.62
C PRO A 177 14.33 16.23 -4.21
N PRO A 178 13.72 15.06 -4.47
CA PRO A 178 14.40 13.77 -4.31
C PRO A 178 15.72 13.73 -5.08
N GLY A 179 16.71 13.04 -4.49
CA GLY A 179 18.08 13.00 -5.03
C GLY A 179 18.96 14.18 -4.60
N THR A 180 18.40 15.21 -3.92
CA THR A 180 19.20 16.29 -3.35
C THR A 180 20.13 15.74 -2.28
N ILE A 181 21.44 15.89 -2.49
CA ILE A 181 22.46 15.42 -1.53
C ILE A 181 22.53 16.40 -0.37
N VAL A 182 22.36 15.85 0.85
CA VAL A 182 22.43 16.62 2.10
C VAL A 182 23.73 16.40 2.87
N LYS A 183 24.40 15.28 2.62
CA LYS A 183 25.69 14.95 3.22
C LYS A 183 26.45 13.98 2.34
N GLU A 184 27.78 14.08 2.36
CA GLU A 184 28.68 13.11 1.73
C GLU A 184 29.95 12.91 2.54
N TYR A 185 30.54 11.73 2.39
CA TYR A 185 31.82 11.39 2.97
C TYR A 185 32.70 10.68 1.94
N LYS A 186 33.93 11.12 1.82
CA LYS A 186 34.96 10.51 0.98
C LYS A 186 35.89 9.63 1.84
N ALA A 187 36.10 8.40 1.43
CA ALA A 187 37.02 7.50 2.10
C ALA A 187 38.41 8.10 2.16
N LYS A 188 39.07 7.99 3.32
CA LYS A 188 40.47 8.45 3.51
C LYS A 188 41.48 7.54 2.82
N ARG A 189 41.16 6.24 2.75
CA ARG A 189 41.94 5.25 2.01
C ARG A 189 41.65 5.35 0.52
N LYS A 190 42.61 4.91 -0.30
CA LYS A 190 42.38 4.72 -1.73
C LYS A 190 41.53 3.45 -1.94
N ILE A 191 40.41 3.59 -2.62
CA ILE A 191 39.59 2.44 -3.04
C ILE A 191 40.27 1.85 -4.29
N THR A 192 40.71 0.60 -4.21
CA THR A 192 41.43 -0.09 -5.29
C THR A 192 40.61 -1.17 -5.97
N PHE A 193 39.52 -1.64 -5.33
CA PHE A 193 38.64 -2.64 -5.89
C PHE A 193 37.63 -1.97 -6.85
N ASP A 194 37.64 -2.40 -8.10
CA ASP A 194 36.85 -1.81 -9.20
C ASP A 194 36.01 -2.85 -10.01
N LYS A 195 35.94 -4.10 -9.49
CA LYS A 195 35.21 -5.20 -10.13
C LYS A 195 33.81 -5.29 -9.60
N ASP A 196 32.87 -5.86 -10.41
CA ASP A 196 31.52 -6.16 -9.93
C ASP A 196 31.60 -7.17 -8.76
N PRO A 197 31.15 -6.79 -7.56
CA PRO A 197 31.20 -7.66 -6.40
C PRO A 197 30.37 -8.93 -6.56
N THR A 198 29.32 -8.91 -7.38
CA THR A 198 28.50 -10.09 -7.67
C THR A 198 29.29 -11.14 -8.45
N GLU A 199 29.95 -10.72 -9.53
CA GLU A 199 30.74 -11.63 -10.35
C GLU A 199 31.92 -12.25 -9.56
N VAL A 200 32.56 -11.44 -8.74
CA VAL A 200 33.70 -11.92 -7.93
C VAL A 200 33.21 -12.87 -6.83
N ALA A 201 32.10 -12.54 -6.14
CA ALA A 201 31.50 -13.40 -5.15
C ALA A 201 31.08 -14.77 -5.71
N GLU A 202 30.54 -14.80 -6.94
CA GLU A 202 30.16 -16.04 -7.62
C GLU A 202 31.39 -16.89 -7.98
N LYS A 203 32.42 -16.28 -8.54
CA LYS A 203 33.69 -16.96 -8.87
C LYS A 203 34.41 -17.53 -7.65
N LEU A 204 34.38 -16.82 -6.54
CA LEU A 204 34.99 -17.27 -5.27
C LEU A 204 34.10 -18.29 -4.52
N GLY A 205 32.87 -18.56 -4.99
CA GLY A 205 31.94 -19.45 -4.30
C GLY A 205 31.35 -18.87 -3.02
N TRP A 206 31.35 -17.55 -2.86
CA TRP A 206 30.73 -16.89 -1.73
C TRP A 206 29.20 -16.86 -1.88
N VAL A 207 28.73 -16.87 -3.12
CA VAL A 207 27.34 -16.99 -3.48
C VAL A 207 27.15 -18.00 -4.61
N LYS A 208 25.98 -18.62 -4.67
CA LYS A 208 25.56 -19.47 -5.77
C LYS A 208 24.16 -19.08 -6.19
N LYS A 209 23.93 -18.96 -7.51
CA LYS A 209 22.58 -18.66 -8.04
C LYS A 209 21.59 -19.71 -7.55
N PHE A 210 20.49 -19.23 -6.99
CA PHE A 210 19.30 -20.04 -6.72
C PHE A 210 18.38 -19.98 -7.96
N PRO A 211 17.56 -21.00 -8.24
CA PRO A 211 16.74 -21.03 -9.45
C PRO A 211 15.77 -19.86 -9.62
N GLY A 212 15.32 -19.26 -8.52
CA GLY A 212 14.49 -18.06 -8.55
C GLY A 212 15.28 -16.81 -8.96
N ARG A 213 14.69 -15.98 -9.81
CA ARG A 213 15.31 -14.71 -10.21
C ARG A 213 15.53 -13.80 -8.99
N GLY A 214 16.69 -13.17 -8.90
CA GLY A 214 17.03 -12.31 -7.76
C GLY A 214 17.14 -13.06 -6.42
N GLN A 215 17.45 -14.35 -6.46
CA GLN A 215 17.68 -15.19 -5.29
C GLN A 215 19.06 -15.81 -5.33
N TRP A 216 19.70 -15.87 -4.16
CA TRP A 216 21.05 -16.38 -4.00
C TRP A 216 21.16 -17.32 -2.80
N PHE A 217 21.97 -18.36 -2.95
CA PHE A 217 22.44 -19.13 -1.83
C PHE A 217 23.73 -18.46 -1.31
N TYR A 218 23.71 -17.99 -0.08
CA TYR A 218 24.84 -17.33 0.58
C TYR A 218 25.66 -18.35 1.35
N THR A 219 26.94 -18.48 1.02
CA THR A 219 27.84 -19.44 1.66
C THR A 219 28.48 -18.85 2.94
N PRO A 220 29.21 -19.67 3.76
CA PRO A 220 29.72 -19.22 5.05
C PRO A 220 30.52 -17.91 5.05
N PRO A 221 31.40 -17.58 4.08
CA PRO A 221 32.15 -16.34 4.13
C PRO A 221 31.28 -15.08 4.10
N ILE A 222 30.35 -14.97 3.13
CA ILE A 222 29.48 -13.80 3.03
C ILE A 222 28.46 -13.77 4.15
N THR A 223 28.02 -14.94 4.63
CA THR A 223 27.13 -15.04 5.79
C THR A 223 27.78 -14.50 7.06
N ALA A 224 29.09 -14.76 7.25
CA ALA A 224 29.84 -14.17 8.36
C ALA A 224 29.85 -12.64 8.29
N LEU A 225 29.98 -12.05 7.09
CA LEU A 225 29.85 -10.60 6.90
C LEU A 225 28.45 -10.09 7.26
N PHE A 226 27.39 -10.77 6.81
CA PHE A 226 26.03 -10.39 7.17
C PHE A 226 25.84 -10.33 8.69
N ARG A 227 26.32 -11.34 9.42
CA ARG A 227 26.22 -11.38 10.88
C ARG A 227 27.09 -10.31 11.55
N ALA A 228 28.29 -10.02 10.99
CA ALA A 228 29.12 -8.96 11.50
C ALA A 228 28.48 -7.56 11.35
N PHE A 229 27.86 -7.28 10.20
CA PHE A 229 27.14 -6.02 9.97
C PHE A 229 25.86 -5.94 10.78
N GLU A 230 25.10 -7.02 10.88
CA GLU A 230 23.92 -7.09 11.75
C GLU A 230 24.28 -6.72 13.19
N ASP A 231 25.33 -7.32 13.72
CA ASP A 231 25.86 -7.07 15.06
C ASP A 231 26.33 -5.63 15.25
N LEU A 232 27.03 -5.06 14.25
CA LEU A 232 27.48 -3.68 14.31
C LEU A 232 26.31 -2.71 14.32
N ILE A 233 25.35 -2.88 13.43
CA ILE A 233 24.16 -2.00 13.34
C ILE A 233 23.35 -2.08 14.62
N VAL A 234 23.09 -3.29 15.15
CA VAL A 234 22.36 -3.46 16.39
C VAL A 234 23.06 -2.79 17.57
N ASN A 235 24.39 -3.01 17.73
CA ASN A 235 25.10 -2.53 18.91
C ASN A 235 25.58 -1.07 18.80
N GLU A 236 25.95 -0.61 17.61
CA GLU A 236 26.49 0.75 17.42
C GLU A 236 25.38 1.78 17.08
N ILE A 237 24.21 1.34 16.62
CA ILE A 237 23.11 2.23 16.25
C ILE A 237 21.86 1.96 17.10
N VAL A 238 21.23 0.81 16.87
CA VAL A 238 19.88 0.51 17.35
C VAL A 238 19.77 0.58 18.88
N LYS A 239 20.60 -0.18 19.59
CA LYS A 239 20.63 -0.21 21.05
C LYS A 239 21.12 1.11 21.67
N LYS A 240 22.02 1.84 21.00
CA LYS A 240 22.50 3.15 21.50
C LYS A 240 21.43 4.23 21.43
N ILE A 241 20.48 4.10 20.50
CA ILE A 241 19.34 5.02 20.39
C ILE A 241 18.26 4.66 21.43
N GLY A 242 18.19 3.38 21.84
CA GLY A 242 17.26 2.92 22.87
C GLY A 242 16.09 2.09 22.32
N PHE A 243 16.23 1.50 21.12
CA PHE A 243 15.23 0.57 20.59
C PHE A 243 15.26 -0.76 21.33
N GLU A 244 14.06 -1.33 21.56
CA GLU A 244 13.88 -2.66 22.13
C GLU A 244 13.55 -3.70 21.05
N GLU A 245 14.08 -4.92 21.20
CA GLU A 245 13.92 -5.98 20.21
C GLU A 245 12.57 -6.65 20.32
N CYS A 246 11.85 -6.76 19.20
CA CYS A 246 10.60 -7.49 19.05
C CYS A 246 10.70 -8.44 17.85
N LEU A 247 9.84 -9.44 17.79
CA LEU A 247 9.72 -10.34 16.64
C LEU A 247 8.43 -10.01 15.89
N PHE A 248 8.57 -9.59 14.63
CA PHE A 248 7.45 -9.22 13.78
C PHE A 248 7.05 -10.36 12.83
N PRO A 249 5.75 -10.65 12.65
CA PRO A 249 5.29 -11.55 11.60
C PRO A 249 5.77 -11.13 10.21
N LYS A 250 6.05 -12.11 9.34
CA LYS A 250 6.46 -11.86 7.94
C LYS A 250 5.40 -12.28 6.92
N LEU A 251 4.37 -12.98 7.37
CA LEU A 251 3.19 -13.29 6.58
C LEU A 251 2.08 -12.31 6.97
N ILE A 252 1.86 -11.29 6.14
CA ILE A 252 1.02 -10.13 6.45
C ILE A 252 -0.36 -10.29 5.80
N PRO A 253 -1.47 -10.27 6.56
CA PRO A 253 -2.82 -10.24 6.00
C PRO A 253 -3.05 -9.06 5.07
N LEU A 254 -3.82 -9.28 3.98
CA LEU A 254 -4.11 -8.23 2.99
C LEU A 254 -4.86 -7.03 3.60
N GLU A 255 -5.65 -7.25 4.65
CA GLU A 255 -6.35 -6.19 5.37
C GLU A 255 -5.38 -5.18 5.99
N ILE A 256 -4.21 -5.64 6.46
CA ILE A 256 -3.16 -4.76 7.00
C ILE A 256 -2.59 -3.92 5.86
N MET A 257 -2.28 -4.54 4.72
CA MET A 257 -1.76 -3.82 3.54
C MET A 257 -2.78 -2.81 3.00
N TYR A 258 -4.07 -3.15 3.07
CA TYR A 258 -5.14 -2.22 2.73
C TYR A 258 -5.20 -1.02 3.69
N LYS A 259 -5.12 -1.23 5.01
CA LYS A 259 -5.06 -0.15 6.01
C LYS A 259 -3.84 0.74 5.83
N MET A 260 -2.71 0.16 5.48
CA MET A 260 -1.46 0.86 5.15
C MET A 260 -1.50 1.54 3.77
N ARG A 261 -2.51 1.27 2.94
CA ARG A 261 -2.67 1.78 1.57
C ARG A 261 -1.56 1.33 0.59
N TYR A 262 -0.83 0.30 0.94
CA TYR A 262 0.19 -0.27 0.05
C TYR A 262 -0.41 -0.87 -1.22
N LEU A 263 -1.65 -1.39 -1.14
CA LEU A 263 -2.40 -1.86 -2.31
C LEU A 263 -2.79 -0.72 -3.29
N GLU A 264 -2.74 0.54 -2.84
CA GLU A 264 -2.97 1.71 -3.69
C GLU A 264 -1.65 2.25 -4.29
N GLY A 265 -0.51 2.05 -3.59
CA GLY A 265 0.77 2.65 -3.93
C GLY A 265 1.70 1.75 -4.74
N LEU A 266 1.79 0.47 -4.39
CA LEU A 266 2.72 -0.49 -5.02
C LEU A 266 2.18 -1.92 -5.03
N PRO A 267 0.97 -2.16 -5.59
CA PRO A 267 0.38 -3.50 -5.59
C PRO A 267 1.23 -4.53 -6.36
N GLU A 268 1.94 -4.12 -7.42
CA GLU A 268 2.78 -4.96 -8.24
C GLU A 268 4.13 -5.33 -7.61
N GLY A 269 4.53 -4.66 -6.52
CA GLY A 269 5.82 -4.87 -5.83
C GLY A 269 5.79 -5.93 -4.73
N MET A 270 4.67 -6.63 -4.54
CA MET A 270 4.48 -7.58 -3.44
C MET A 270 4.36 -9.03 -3.93
N TYR A 271 4.79 -9.97 -3.09
CA TYR A 271 4.48 -11.38 -3.24
C TYR A 271 3.16 -11.72 -2.56
N TYR A 272 2.14 -12.06 -3.34
CA TYR A 272 0.84 -12.50 -2.83
C TYR A 272 0.85 -13.98 -2.49
N VAL A 273 0.32 -14.34 -1.34
CA VAL A 273 0.29 -15.71 -0.83
C VAL A 273 -1.13 -16.25 -0.84
N CYS A 274 -1.30 -17.36 -1.55
CA CYS A 274 -2.55 -18.09 -1.68
C CYS A 274 -2.47 -19.40 -0.87
N PRO A 275 -3.12 -19.50 0.30
CA PRO A 275 -3.13 -20.75 1.07
C PRO A 275 -3.83 -21.88 0.29
N PRO A 276 -3.39 -23.14 0.45
CA PRO A 276 -4.07 -24.28 -0.17
C PRO A 276 -5.42 -24.56 0.52
N LYS A 277 -6.34 -25.20 -0.20
CA LYS A 277 -7.47 -25.92 0.39
C LYS A 277 -6.92 -27.05 1.26
N ARG A 278 -7.52 -27.28 2.41
CA ARG A 278 -6.91 -28.15 3.43
C ARG A 278 -7.46 -29.58 3.46
N GLU A 279 -8.16 -29.98 2.41
CA GLU A 279 -8.68 -31.34 2.23
C GLU A 279 -7.66 -32.16 1.43
N PRO A 280 -6.94 -33.13 2.07
CA PRO A 280 -5.88 -33.89 1.40
C PRO A 280 -6.34 -34.62 0.14
N GLU A 281 -7.58 -35.08 0.12
CA GLU A 281 -8.17 -35.84 -1.00
C GLU A 281 -8.20 -35.05 -2.30
N LEU A 282 -8.36 -33.71 -2.21
CA LEU A 282 -8.36 -32.82 -3.38
C LEU A 282 -7.02 -32.79 -4.10
N PHE A 283 -5.93 -33.13 -3.39
CA PHE A 283 -4.59 -33.15 -3.95
C PHE A 283 -4.20 -34.49 -4.61
N ASN A 284 -4.98 -35.56 -4.42
CA ASN A 284 -4.66 -36.88 -4.98
C ASN A 284 -4.48 -36.84 -6.50
N GLU A 285 -5.39 -36.19 -7.21
CA GLU A 285 -5.28 -36.06 -8.66
C GLU A 285 -4.08 -35.23 -9.10
N PHE A 286 -3.77 -34.13 -8.40
CA PHE A 286 -2.59 -33.30 -8.66
C PHE A 286 -1.30 -34.13 -8.50
N VAL A 287 -1.20 -34.91 -7.40
CA VAL A 287 -0.05 -35.78 -7.14
C VAL A 287 0.08 -36.86 -8.20
N ASN A 288 -1.02 -37.56 -8.54
CA ASN A 288 -1.02 -38.61 -9.56
C ASN A 288 -0.59 -38.07 -10.94
N GLU A 289 -1.13 -36.92 -11.34
CA GLU A 289 -0.78 -36.28 -12.61
C GLU A 289 0.70 -35.88 -12.65
N MET A 290 1.21 -35.28 -11.55
CA MET A 290 2.63 -34.91 -11.41
C MET A 290 3.55 -36.14 -11.50
N ILE A 291 3.19 -37.26 -10.86
CA ILE A 291 3.96 -38.50 -10.88
C ILE A 291 4.00 -39.09 -12.30
N ILE A 292 2.87 -39.10 -12.99
CA ILE A 292 2.76 -39.68 -14.35
C ILE A 292 3.46 -38.81 -15.38
N LYS A 293 3.18 -37.53 -15.40
CA LYS A 293 3.71 -36.58 -16.39
C LYS A 293 5.14 -36.11 -16.14
N LYS A 294 5.66 -36.28 -14.90
CA LYS A 294 6.97 -35.74 -14.44
C LYS A 294 7.08 -34.23 -14.62
N GLU A 295 5.98 -33.51 -14.52
CA GLU A 295 5.89 -32.05 -14.56
C GLU A 295 4.92 -31.53 -13.49
N ILE A 296 5.00 -30.24 -13.19
CA ILE A 296 4.09 -29.61 -12.21
C ILE A 296 2.80 -29.19 -12.92
N PRO A 297 1.62 -29.78 -12.61
CA PRO A 297 0.33 -29.39 -13.19
C PRO A 297 -0.13 -28.06 -12.61
N LYS A 298 0.40 -26.94 -13.13
CA LYS A 298 0.24 -25.59 -12.55
C LYS A 298 -1.21 -25.14 -12.47
N GLU A 299 -2.01 -25.38 -13.51
CA GLU A 299 -3.43 -24.98 -13.51
C GLU A 299 -4.24 -25.77 -12.49
N LYS A 300 -3.93 -27.05 -12.31
CA LYS A 300 -4.55 -27.88 -11.29
C LYS A 300 -4.16 -27.40 -9.89
N LEU A 301 -2.87 -27.12 -9.66
CA LEU A 301 -2.41 -26.54 -8.40
C LEU A 301 -3.15 -25.23 -8.10
N LYS A 302 -3.27 -24.33 -9.08
CA LYS A 302 -3.98 -23.07 -8.97
C LYS A 302 -5.43 -23.26 -8.52
N SER A 303 -6.15 -24.26 -9.05
CA SER A 303 -7.53 -24.55 -8.66
C SER A 303 -7.68 -25.09 -7.23
N LEU A 304 -6.60 -25.59 -6.63
CA LEU A 304 -6.52 -26.10 -5.27
C LEU A 304 -6.13 -25.03 -4.25
N LEU A 305 -5.76 -23.83 -4.71
CA LEU A 305 -5.45 -22.71 -3.83
C LEU A 305 -6.73 -21.91 -3.50
N ARG A 306 -6.71 -21.23 -2.35
CA ARG A 306 -7.69 -20.21 -1.98
C ARG A 306 -7.27 -18.88 -2.63
N ASP A 307 -8.16 -17.91 -2.57
CA ASP A 307 -7.85 -16.54 -2.96
C ASP A 307 -6.67 -15.98 -2.15
N PRO A 308 -5.93 -15.00 -2.69
CA PRO A 308 -4.86 -14.35 -1.95
C PRO A 308 -5.37 -13.76 -0.64
N GLY A 309 -4.82 -14.20 0.48
CA GLY A 309 -5.18 -13.70 1.81
C GLY A 309 -4.03 -12.97 2.51
N TYR A 310 -2.82 -13.11 1.99
CA TYR A 310 -1.61 -12.58 2.62
C TYR A 310 -0.62 -12.08 1.58
N VAL A 311 0.35 -11.30 2.05
CA VAL A 311 1.60 -11.00 1.34
C VAL A 311 2.80 -11.38 2.21
N LEU A 312 3.95 -11.62 1.58
CA LEU A 312 5.23 -11.64 2.28
C LEU A 312 5.64 -10.20 2.59
N ALA A 313 6.11 -9.92 3.81
CA ALA A 313 6.42 -8.57 4.30
C ALA A 313 7.34 -7.79 3.35
N PRO A 314 6.88 -6.71 2.69
CA PRO A 314 7.70 -5.91 1.78
C PRO A 314 8.52 -4.83 2.50
N ALA A 315 8.18 -4.51 3.76
CA ALA A 315 8.85 -3.47 4.55
C ALA A 315 9.21 -3.87 5.98
N GLN A 316 8.53 -4.84 6.57
CA GLN A 316 8.68 -5.33 7.96
C GLN A 316 8.11 -4.41 9.05
N CYS A 317 7.70 -3.19 8.76
CA CYS A 317 7.09 -2.29 9.73
C CYS A 317 5.57 -2.54 9.93
N GLU A 318 4.94 -3.29 9.07
CA GLU A 318 3.49 -3.53 9.02
C GLU A 318 2.91 -4.05 10.34
N PRO A 319 3.54 -5.03 11.03
CA PRO A 319 3.02 -5.56 12.29
C PRO A 319 3.01 -4.53 13.43
N PHE A 320 3.92 -3.56 13.39
CA PHE A 320 4.00 -2.52 14.41
C PHE A 320 2.73 -1.67 14.45
N TYR A 321 2.23 -1.22 13.31
CA TYR A 321 1.01 -0.40 13.27
C TYR A 321 -0.23 -1.22 13.61
N GLN A 322 -0.27 -2.48 13.20
CA GLN A 322 -1.35 -3.39 13.55
C GLN A 322 -1.40 -3.68 15.06
N PHE A 323 -0.25 -3.71 15.74
CA PHE A 323 -0.19 -3.85 17.20
C PHE A 323 -0.92 -2.72 17.93
N PHE A 324 -0.89 -1.50 17.37
CA PHE A 324 -1.55 -0.32 17.94
C PHE A 324 -2.95 -0.07 17.38
N GLU A 325 -3.53 -0.96 16.61
CA GLU A 325 -4.85 -0.73 16.02
C GLU A 325 -5.93 -0.46 17.07
N GLY A 326 -6.53 0.74 17.02
CA GLY A 326 -7.59 1.17 17.92
C GLY A 326 -7.12 1.53 19.33
N GLU A 327 -5.81 1.49 19.58
CA GLU A 327 -5.23 1.77 20.91
C GLU A 327 -5.11 3.27 21.17
N ILE A 328 -5.08 3.60 22.46
CA ILE A 328 -4.85 4.94 22.97
C ILE A 328 -3.47 4.96 23.63
N ILE A 329 -2.56 5.79 23.11
CA ILE A 329 -1.18 5.89 23.58
C ILE A 329 -0.94 7.20 24.36
N ASP A 330 0.21 7.29 25.00
CA ASP A 330 0.73 8.50 25.61
C ASP A 330 1.99 8.95 24.85
N VAL A 331 1.90 10.04 24.06
CA VAL A 331 3.05 10.53 23.28
C VAL A 331 4.22 11.01 24.15
N ASP A 332 4.01 11.25 25.45
CA ASP A 332 5.09 11.55 26.42
C ASP A 332 5.88 10.29 26.80
N LYS A 333 5.37 9.09 26.44
CA LYS A 333 6.01 7.79 26.62
C LYS A 333 6.14 7.10 25.26
N PRO A 334 6.99 7.60 24.38
CA PRO A 334 7.11 7.08 23.03
C PRO A 334 7.59 5.63 23.04
N ILE A 335 7.19 4.87 22.02
CA ILE A 335 7.52 3.45 21.89
C ILE A 335 8.43 3.27 20.68
N MET A 336 9.54 2.55 20.90
CA MET A 336 10.56 2.29 19.89
C MET A 336 10.93 0.81 19.86
N PHE A 337 10.58 0.11 18.79
CA PHE A 337 10.89 -1.29 18.61
C PHE A 337 11.79 -1.51 17.39
N PHE A 338 12.55 -2.60 17.39
CA PHE A 338 13.22 -3.08 16.19
C PHE A 338 13.03 -4.58 16.01
N ASP A 339 13.09 -5.01 14.76
CA ASP A 339 13.05 -6.41 14.36
C ASP A 339 14.19 -6.73 13.41
N ARG A 340 14.86 -7.87 13.64
CA ARG A 340 15.89 -8.44 12.77
C ARG A 340 15.62 -9.93 12.44
N SER A 341 14.42 -10.40 12.70
CA SER A 341 14.09 -11.82 12.72
C SER A 341 13.90 -12.46 11.35
N GLY A 342 14.03 -11.72 10.26
CA GLY A 342 13.73 -12.35 8.98
C GLY A 342 14.08 -11.53 7.75
N TRP A 343 13.55 -12.02 6.63
CA TRP A 343 13.74 -11.47 5.32
C TRP A 343 12.65 -10.45 4.98
N THR A 344 13.02 -9.45 4.17
CA THR A 344 12.10 -8.58 3.45
C THR A 344 11.94 -9.11 2.03
N TYR A 345 10.71 -9.07 1.51
CA TYR A 345 10.38 -9.66 0.21
C TYR A 345 9.80 -8.58 -0.72
N ARG A 346 10.41 -8.40 -1.89
CA ARG A 346 9.93 -7.46 -2.89
C ARG A 346 9.95 -8.10 -4.27
N TRP A 347 8.85 -7.99 -4.99
CA TRP A 347 8.83 -8.39 -6.38
C TRP A 347 9.47 -7.30 -7.24
N GLU A 348 10.77 -7.46 -7.50
CA GLU A 348 11.54 -6.52 -8.33
C GLU A 348 11.32 -6.74 -9.84
N GLY A 349 10.51 -7.72 -10.22
CA GLY A 349 10.19 -8.05 -11.62
C GLY A 349 11.43 -8.19 -12.49
N GLY A 350 11.47 -7.49 -13.61
CA GLY A 350 12.62 -7.43 -14.52
C GLY A 350 13.85 -6.72 -13.95
N GLY A 351 13.71 -5.97 -12.85
CA GLY A 351 14.76 -5.14 -12.26
C GLY A 351 15.72 -5.87 -11.32
N ALA A 352 15.45 -7.13 -10.92
CA ALA A 352 16.36 -7.89 -10.07
C ALA A 352 17.71 -8.14 -10.77
N LYS A 353 18.80 -7.68 -10.16
CA LYS A 353 20.15 -7.71 -10.74
C LYS A 353 21.21 -7.82 -9.64
N GLY A 354 22.18 -8.72 -9.84
CA GLY A 354 23.30 -8.85 -8.92
C GLY A 354 22.90 -9.16 -7.48
N LEU A 355 23.72 -8.74 -6.53
CA LEU A 355 23.51 -8.84 -5.09
C LEU A 355 22.90 -7.56 -4.49
N ASP A 356 22.88 -6.48 -5.23
CA ASP A 356 22.40 -5.16 -4.80
C ASP A 356 20.89 -4.97 -4.98
N ARG A 357 20.27 -5.67 -5.95
CA ARG A 357 18.84 -5.64 -6.21
C ARG A 357 18.25 -7.06 -6.31
N VAL A 358 17.81 -7.56 -5.18
CA VAL A 358 17.34 -8.95 -4.99
C VAL A 358 15.88 -8.98 -4.53
N ASN A 359 15.20 -10.10 -4.75
CA ASN A 359 13.79 -10.26 -4.39
C ASN A 359 13.58 -10.54 -2.89
N GLU A 360 14.61 -10.98 -2.21
CA GLU A 360 14.60 -11.21 -0.76
C GLU A 360 15.95 -10.79 -0.15
N PHE A 361 15.92 -10.08 0.97
CA PHE A 361 17.13 -9.54 1.61
C PHE A 361 16.98 -9.42 3.12
N LEU A 362 18.11 -9.54 3.82
CA LEU A 362 18.19 -9.33 5.27
C LEU A 362 18.11 -7.83 5.58
N ARG A 363 17.27 -7.49 6.56
CA ARG A 363 17.03 -6.12 7.00
C ARG A 363 16.83 -6.06 8.51
N ILE A 364 17.32 -5.01 9.14
CA ILE A 364 16.90 -4.58 10.46
C ILE A 364 15.91 -3.45 10.25
N GLU A 365 14.72 -3.58 10.84
CA GLU A 365 13.69 -2.55 10.80
C GLU A 365 13.50 -1.96 12.17
N CYS A 366 13.75 -0.66 12.31
CA CYS A 366 13.44 0.14 13.48
C CYS A 366 12.15 0.90 13.25
N VAL A 367 11.23 0.88 14.21
CA VAL A 367 9.92 1.53 14.13
C VAL A 367 9.61 2.25 15.43
N TRP A 368 8.97 3.41 15.33
CA TRP A 368 8.64 4.21 16.51
C TRP A 368 7.38 5.02 16.31
N ILE A 369 6.78 5.42 17.44
CA ILE A 369 5.56 6.21 17.51
C ILE A 369 5.68 7.22 18.66
N GLY A 370 5.23 8.45 18.46
CA GLY A 370 5.31 9.52 19.43
C GLY A 370 4.79 10.86 18.92
N SER A 371 5.23 11.96 19.54
CA SER A 371 4.95 13.31 19.04
C SER A 371 5.67 13.59 17.71
N PRO A 372 5.21 14.56 16.91
CA PRO A 372 5.89 14.95 15.66
C PRO A 372 7.38 15.23 15.85
N GLU A 373 7.73 16.03 16.86
CA GLU A 373 9.12 16.44 17.14
C GLU A 373 9.99 15.24 17.52
N PHE A 374 9.45 14.36 18.37
CA PHE A 374 10.14 13.13 18.75
C PHE A 374 10.39 12.23 17.53
N VAL A 375 9.39 12.08 16.68
CA VAL A 375 9.49 11.19 15.52
C VAL A 375 10.53 11.68 14.52
N GLU A 376 10.61 12.99 14.27
CA GLU A 376 11.66 13.60 13.43
C GLU A 376 13.04 13.46 14.08
N GLU A 377 13.15 13.70 15.37
CA GLU A 377 14.43 13.56 16.11
C GLU A 377 15.00 12.14 16.00
N ILE A 378 14.14 11.12 16.16
CA ILE A 378 14.58 9.71 16.05
C ILE A 378 14.99 9.36 14.63
N ARG A 379 14.25 9.81 13.58
CA ARG A 379 14.68 9.65 12.20
C ARG A 379 16.10 10.19 12.00
N ASP A 380 16.36 11.41 12.44
CA ASP A 380 17.66 12.07 12.26
C ASP A 380 18.75 11.38 13.08
N LYS A 381 18.43 10.86 14.27
CA LYS A 381 19.36 10.05 15.07
C LYS A 381 19.72 8.75 14.37
N THR A 382 18.73 8.01 13.85
CA THR A 382 18.98 6.73 13.17
C THR A 382 19.86 6.90 11.95
N LEU A 383 19.63 7.94 11.16
CA LEU A 383 20.44 8.31 10.01
C LEU A 383 21.88 8.69 10.43
N ARG A 384 22.02 9.62 11.36
CA ARG A 384 23.31 10.12 11.85
C ARG A 384 24.20 9.01 12.41
N TYR A 385 23.62 8.04 13.12
CA TYR A 385 24.39 6.91 13.64
C TYR A 385 24.80 5.93 12.53
N ALA A 386 24.01 5.77 11.47
CA ALA A 386 24.39 5.00 10.30
C ALA A 386 25.58 5.67 9.56
N GLU A 387 25.51 6.99 9.37
CA GLU A 387 26.61 7.79 8.79
C GLU A 387 27.88 7.65 9.61
N LYS A 388 27.80 7.79 10.94
CA LYS A 388 28.95 7.60 11.82
C LYS A 388 29.54 6.18 11.74
N LEU A 389 28.70 5.15 11.56
CA LEU A 389 29.19 3.78 11.37
C LEU A 389 29.94 3.64 10.04
N ALA A 390 29.43 4.23 8.97
CA ALA A 390 30.11 4.22 7.67
C ALA A 390 31.44 5.00 7.72
N GLU A 391 31.47 6.18 8.35
CA GLU A 391 32.69 6.96 8.60
C GLU A 391 33.72 6.18 9.43
N LYS A 392 33.27 5.48 10.49
CA LYS A 392 34.10 4.62 11.33
C LYS A 392 34.68 3.44 10.58
N LEU A 393 33.99 2.93 9.56
CA LEU A 393 34.42 1.87 8.67
C LEU A 393 35.15 2.41 7.42
N ASP A 394 35.40 3.72 7.34
CA ASP A 394 35.98 4.41 6.19
C ASP A 394 35.35 4.04 4.85
N LEU A 395 33.98 4.02 4.83
CA LEU A 395 33.19 3.75 3.65
C LEU A 395 32.71 5.05 3.00
N GLU A 396 32.98 5.19 1.72
CA GLU A 396 32.47 6.33 0.95
C GLU A 396 30.98 6.24 0.75
N TYR A 397 30.25 7.32 1.09
CA TYR A 397 28.81 7.38 1.02
C TYR A 397 28.29 8.79 0.74
N TRP A 398 27.02 8.87 0.41
CA TRP A 398 26.24 10.11 0.50
C TRP A 398 24.86 9.82 1.07
N THR A 399 24.27 10.86 1.66
CA THR A 399 22.89 10.90 2.11
C THR A 399 22.13 11.87 1.20
N GLU A 400 21.01 11.44 0.69
CA GLU A 400 20.14 12.23 -0.18
C GLU A 400 18.69 12.22 0.32
N VAL A 401 17.92 13.22 -0.13
CA VAL A 401 16.48 13.21 0.03
C VAL A 401 15.91 12.07 -0.79
N GLY A 402 15.17 11.18 -0.14
CA GLY A 402 14.62 9.99 -0.77
C GLY A 402 13.27 10.25 -1.44
N ASP A 403 12.99 9.48 -2.50
CA ASP A 403 11.66 9.33 -3.04
C ASP A 403 10.96 8.15 -2.35
N ASP A 404 9.64 8.22 -2.19
CA ASP A 404 8.88 7.19 -1.49
C ASP A 404 7.84 6.53 -2.38
N PRO A 405 8.18 5.35 -2.95
CA PRO A 405 7.27 4.63 -3.85
C PRO A 405 6.05 4.03 -3.15
N PHE A 406 6.08 3.86 -1.80
CA PHE A 406 5.00 3.21 -1.06
C PHE A 406 3.90 4.17 -0.62
N TYR A 407 4.11 5.48 -0.76
CA TYR A 407 3.10 6.47 -0.39
C TYR A 407 2.27 6.90 -1.58
N LEU A 408 1.05 7.31 -1.27
CA LEU A 408 0.16 7.91 -2.24
C LEU A 408 0.80 9.18 -2.83
N GLU A 409 0.49 9.49 -4.08
CA GLU A 409 0.83 10.77 -4.71
C GLU A 409 0.48 11.95 -3.80
N GLY A 410 1.31 13.00 -3.80
CA GLY A 410 1.21 14.14 -2.89
C GLY A 410 -0.18 14.74 -2.78
N ARG A 411 -0.89 14.90 -3.91
CA ARG A 411 -2.27 15.39 -3.96
C ARG A 411 -3.26 14.51 -3.19
N LYS A 412 -3.17 13.19 -3.30
CA LYS A 412 -4.02 12.26 -2.53
C LYS A 412 -3.76 12.37 -1.02
N LYS A 413 -2.54 12.77 -0.63
CA LYS A 413 -2.17 13.01 0.77
C LYS A 413 -2.80 14.30 1.30
N GLU A 414 -2.76 15.40 0.52
CA GLU A 414 -3.39 16.68 0.88
C GLU A 414 -4.91 16.56 1.00
N GLU A 415 -5.56 15.91 0.03
CA GLU A 415 -7.02 15.68 0.06
C GLU A 415 -7.51 14.90 1.29
N ARG A 416 -6.61 14.12 1.91
CA ARG A 416 -6.91 13.31 3.11
C ARG A 416 -6.46 13.97 4.41
N GLY A 417 -5.88 15.16 4.36
CA GLY A 417 -5.38 15.88 5.54
C GLY A 417 -4.19 15.20 6.22
N ILE A 418 -3.42 14.36 5.50
CA ILE A 418 -2.25 13.68 6.06
C ILE A 418 -1.13 14.69 6.28
N GLU A 419 -0.62 14.79 7.50
CA GLU A 419 0.49 15.66 7.86
C GLU A 419 1.83 14.95 7.68
N PHE A 420 2.82 15.65 7.13
CA PHE A 420 4.19 15.20 6.92
C PHE A 420 5.18 16.32 7.24
N PRO A 421 6.45 15.99 7.59
CA PRO A 421 7.50 16.98 7.66
C PRO A 421 7.91 17.46 6.26
N ASP A 422 8.68 18.55 6.20
CA ASP A 422 9.19 19.10 4.94
C ASP A 422 10.00 18.10 4.10
N VAL A 423 10.73 17.23 4.75
CA VAL A 423 11.46 16.10 4.16
C VAL A 423 11.05 14.82 4.87
N PRO A 424 10.15 14.01 4.28
CA PRO A 424 9.68 12.79 4.92
C PRO A 424 10.73 11.67 4.97
N LYS A 425 11.66 11.63 4.01
CA LYS A 425 12.57 10.50 3.82
C LYS A 425 13.99 10.93 3.46
N TYR A 426 14.94 10.30 4.09
CA TYR A 426 16.35 10.30 3.67
C TYR A 426 16.81 8.91 3.30
N GLU A 427 17.67 8.81 2.27
CA GLU A 427 18.38 7.59 1.89
C GLU A 427 19.88 7.79 1.99
N MET A 428 20.55 6.87 2.68
CA MET A 428 22.00 6.78 2.68
C MET A 428 22.45 5.72 1.69
N ARG A 429 23.37 6.09 0.79
CA ARG A 429 23.90 5.22 -0.25
C ARG A 429 25.40 5.02 -0.09
N LEU A 430 25.86 3.77 -0.18
CA LEU A 430 27.28 3.46 -0.27
C LEU A 430 27.72 3.45 -1.75
N LEU A 431 28.89 4.04 -2.04
CA LEU A 431 29.46 4.06 -3.38
C LEU A 431 29.72 2.65 -3.91
N LEU A 432 29.43 2.44 -5.20
CA LEU A 432 29.78 1.24 -5.97
C LEU A 432 30.83 1.59 -7.02
N PRO A 433 32.14 1.45 -6.72
CA PRO A 433 33.23 1.95 -7.58
C PRO A 433 33.32 1.33 -8.97
N HIS A 434 32.81 0.11 -9.15
CA HIS A 434 32.82 -0.61 -10.43
C HIS A 434 31.85 -0.01 -11.47
N ILE A 435 30.92 0.84 -11.05
CA ILE A 435 29.98 1.52 -11.96
C ILE A 435 30.57 2.88 -12.31
N LYS A 436 31.08 3.00 -13.54
CA LYS A 436 31.83 4.19 -14.00
C LYS A 436 30.95 5.36 -14.46
N ASP A 437 29.68 5.09 -14.82
CA ASP A 437 28.78 6.13 -15.31
C ASP A 437 28.03 6.74 -14.14
N GLU A 438 28.11 8.06 -13.97
CA GLU A 438 27.49 8.86 -12.92
C GLU A 438 27.72 8.33 -11.48
N ARG A 439 27.38 9.13 -10.49
CA ARG A 439 27.48 8.77 -9.07
C ARG A 439 26.49 7.67 -8.72
N LYS A 440 26.92 6.42 -8.76
CA LYS A 440 26.07 5.25 -8.45
C LYS A 440 26.45 4.59 -7.15
N GLY A 441 25.42 4.34 -6.34
CA GLY A 441 25.53 3.66 -5.07
C GLY A 441 24.30 2.84 -4.73
N VAL A 442 24.47 1.94 -3.78
CA VAL A 442 23.40 1.12 -3.25
C VAL A 442 22.80 1.78 -2.01
N ALA A 443 21.47 1.96 -1.99
CA ALA A 443 20.76 2.46 -0.82
C ALA A 443 20.81 1.42 0.31
N VAL A 444 21.48 1.75 1.41
CA VAL A 444 21.72 0.82 2.54
C VAL A 444 20.90 1.14 3.77
N THR A 445 20.47 2.40 3.92
CA THR A 445 19.65 2.89 5.02
C THR A 445 18.58 3.82 4.48
N SER A 446 17.33 3.61 4.89
CA SER A 446 16.20 4.46 4.56
C SER A 446 15.52 4.89 5.86
N ALA A 447 15.59 6.19 6.16
CA ALA A 447 15.03 6.78 7.37
C ALA A 447 13.79 7.61 7.02
N ASN A 448 12.62 7.26 7.58
CA ASN A 448 11.32 7.75 7.16
C ASN A 448 10.52 8.32 8.33
N VAL A 449 9.78 9.39 8.07
CA VAL A 449 8.68 9.90 8.89
C VAL A 449 7.40 9.75 8.10
N HIS A 450 6.42 9.08 8.69
CA HIS A 450 5.14 8.79 8.02
C HIS A 450 4.06 9.84 8.35
N GLY A 451 4.34 10.75 9.30
CA GLY A 451 3.34 11.69 9.80
C GLY A 451 2.12 10.98 10.36
N THR A 452 0.93 11.42 9.98
CA THR A 452 -0.35 10.81 10.39
C THR A 452 -0.79 9.64 9.49
N HIS A 453 -0.04 9.30 8.44
CA HIS A 453 -0.47 8.35 7.41
C HIS A 453 -0.96 7.00 7.96
N PHE A 454 -0.16 6.34 8.81
CA PHE A 454 -0.55 5.05 9.39
C PHE A 454 -1.45 5.21 10.62
N VAL A 455 -1.29 6.30 11.37
CA VAL A 455 -2.09 6.60 12.55
C VAL A 455 -3.58 6.62 12.24
N GLU A 456 -3.98 7.24 11.12
CA GLU A 456 -5.36 7.27 10.67
C GLU A 456 -5.86 5.88 10.23
N GLY A 457 -5.09 5.16 9.43
CA GLY A 457 -5.45 3.83 8.93
C GLY A 457 -5.71 2.83 10.05
N PHE A 458 -4.92 2.90 11.12
CA PHE A 458 -5.02 2.03 12.30
C PHE A 458 -5.77 2.66 13.49
N ARG A 459 -6.32 3.88 13.34
CA ARG A 459 -7.13 4.57 14.36
C ARG A 459 -6.42 4.73 15.71
N ILE A 460 -5.12 5.04 15.68
CA ILE A 460 -4.29 5.25 16.86
C ILE A 460 -4.53 6.67 17.38
N LYS A 461 -4.67 6.86 18.68
CA LYS A 461 -4.94 8.17 19.29
C LYS A 461 -4.07 8.41 20.52
N ASP A 462 -3.77 9.68 20.79
CA ASP A 462 -3.21 10.08 22.08
C ASP A 462 -4.33 10.33 23.10
N TYR A 463 -4.11 9.97 24.38
CA TYR A 463 -5.11 10.10 25.44
C TYR A 463 -5.50 11.56 25.76
N LYS A 464 -4.65 12.53 25.40
CA LYS A 464 -4.95 13.97 25.51
C LYS A 464 -5.39 14.59 24.18
N GLY A 465 -5.54 13.80 23.11
CA GLY A 465 -5.90 14.28 21.78
C GLY A 465 -4.80 15.03 21.05
N ARG A 466 -3.53 14.87 21.47
CA ARG A 466 -2.37 15.46 20.78
C ARG A 466 -2.06 14.71 19.48
N LYS A 467 -1.25 15.33 18.61
CA LYS A 467 -0.80 14.72 17.37
C LYS A 467 0.08 13.51 17.65
N VAL A 468 -0.16 12.46 16.90
CA VAL A 468 0.63 11.22 16.91
C VAL A 468 1.22 11.02 15.53
N TRP A 469 2.53 10.86 15.46
CA TRP A 469 3.24 10.51 14.24
C TRP A 469 3.94 9.16 14.39
N THR A 470 4.33 8.57 13.25
CA THR A 470 5.11 7.35 13.19
C THR A 470 6.32 7.53 12.28
N GLY A 471 7.35 6.73 12.53
CA GLY A 471 8.54 6.68 11.69
C GLY A 471 9.13 5.27 11.63
N CYS A 472 9.96 5.02 10.62
CA CYS A 472 10.76 3.81 10.54
C CYS A 472 12.13 4.06 9.91
N THR A 473 13.09 3.19 10.24
CA THR A 473 14.38 3.14 9.55
C THR A 473 14.73 1.70 9.24
N GLY A 474 14.93 1.42 7.96
CA GLY A 474 15.40 0.13 7.50
C GLY A 474 16.89 0.13 7.19
N TYR A 475 17.60 -0.80 7.79
CA TYR A 475 19.01 -1.09 7.49
C TYR A 475 19.10 -2.37 6.66
N GLY A 476 19.37 -2.24 5.38
CA GLY A 476 19.49 -3.38 4.45
C GLY A 476 20.84 -4.08 4.64
N ILE A 477 20.90 -5.12 5.46
CA ILE A 477 22.15 -5.83 5.79
C ILE A 477 22.85 -6.37 4.54
N THR A 478 22.10 -7.00 3.66
CA THR A 478 22.65 -7.48 2.37
C THR A 478 23.30 -6.34 1.58
N ARG A 479 22.66 -5.19 1.51
CA ARG A 479 23.17 -4.02 0.77
C ARG A 479 24.35 -3.36 1.46
N TRP A 480 24.39 -3.29 2.81
CA TRP A 480 25.55 -2.85 3.56
C TRP A 480 26.78 -3.70 3.24
N VAL A 481 26.61 -5.03 3.21
CA VAL A 481 27.70 -5.95 2.86
C VAL A 481 28.14 -5.79 1.41
N VAL A 482 27.19 -5.65 0.47
CA VAL A 482 27.52 -5.40 -0.95
C VAL A 482 28.32 -4.11 -1.11
N GLY A 483 27.88 -3.00 -0.49
CA GLY A 483 28.61 -1.73 -0.50
C GLY A 483 30.01 -1.85 0.15
N TYR A 484 30.14 -2.64 1.22
CA TYR A 484 31.42 -2.90 1.87
C TYR A 484 32.40 -3.65 0.97
N ILE A 485 32.01 -4.81 0.43
CA ILE A 485 32.88 -5.60 -0.46
C ILE A 485 33.13 -4.91 -1.80
N ALA A 486 32.24 -4.05 -2.27
CA ALA A 486 32.47 -3.21 -3.44
C ALA A 486 33.59 -2.20 -3.22
N GLN A 487 33.84 -1.79 -1.98
CA GLN A 487 34.89 -0.82 -1.64
C GLN A 487 36.15 -1.46 -1.05
N TYR A 488 36.04 -2.60 -0.34
CA TYR A 488 37.17 -3.29 0.30
C TYR A 488 37.68 -4.52 -0.47
N GLY A 489 36.88 -5.04 -1.41
CA GLY A 489 37.18 -6.31 -2.08
C GLY A 489 36.98 -7.53 -1.18
N PHE A 490 37.60 -8.65 -1.57
CA PHE A 490 37.35 -9.96 -0.98
C PHE A 490 38.55 -10.51 -0.20
N ASP A 491 39.71 -9.79 -0.19
CA ASP A 491 40.86 -10.18 0.61
C ASP A 491 40.62 -9.79 2.07
N PHE A 492 40.58 -10.80 2.95
CA PHE A 492 40.34 -10.60 4.38
C PHE A 492 41.42 -9.72 5.05
N ASP A 493 42.64 -9.77 4.54
CA ASP A 493 43.75 -9.00 5.11
C ASP A 493 43.61 -7.50 4.86
N ASP A 494 42.95 -7.11 3.79
CA ASP A 494 42.66 -5.71 3.43
C ASP A 494 41.44 -5.13 4.16
N TRP A 495 40.68 -5.96 4.87
CA TRP A 495 39.46 -5.51 5.52
C TRP A 495 39.70 -4.63 6.73
N HIS A 496 38.72 -3.77 7.00
CA HIS A 496 38.75 -2.87 8.15
C HIS A 496 38.92 -3.66 9.48
N PRO A 497 39.79 -3.21 10.41
CA PRO A 497 40.08 -3.92 11.66
C PRO A 497 38.87 -4.27 12.50
N ILE A 498 37.85 -3.43 12.49
CA ILE A 498 36.56 -3.67 13.19
C ILE A 498 35.86 -4.92 12.65
N ILE A 499 35.82 -5.09 11.34
CA ILE A 499 35.21 -6.26 10.69
C ILE A 499 36.04 -7.51 10.96
N LYS A 500 37.39 -7.41 10.81
CA LYS A 500 38.30 -8.51 11.13
C LYS A 500 38.16 -8.98 12.58
N LYS A 501 38.05 -8.06 13.53
CA LYS A 501 37.84 -8.37 14.95
C LYS A 501 36.49 -9.10 15.19
N LYS A 502 35.42 -8.73 14.47
CA LYS A 502 34.10 -9.37 14.58
C LYS A 502 34.12 -10.80 14.02
N ILE A 503 34.68 -10.99 12.86
CA ILE A 503 34.73 -12.30 12.16
C ILE A 503 35.79 -13.20 12.71
N LYS A 504 36.94 -12.63 13.22
CA LYS A 504 38.14 -13.33 13.72
C LYS A 504 38.84 -14.16 12.66
N LYS A 505 38.17 -15.11 12.03
CA LYS A 505 38.64 -15.97 10.96
C LYS A 505 37.56 -16.14 9.92
N LEU A 506 37.91 -15.85 8.66
CA LEU A 506 36.96 -16.03 7.55
C LEU A 506 36.65 -17.52 7.37
N PRO A 507 35.37 -17.91 7.39
CA PRO A 507 34.99 -19.29 7.11
C PRO A 507 35.39 -19.73 5.71
N LYS A 508 35.65 -21.01 5.54
CA LYS A 508 35.99 -21.56 4.23
C LYS A 508 34.74 -21.72 3.34
N VAL A 509 34.92 -21.53 2.06
CA VAL A 509 33.94 -21.88 1.05
C VAL A 509 33.81 -23.40 0.97
N PRO A 510 32.61 -23.98 0.89
CA PRO A 510 32.45 -25.41 0.61
C PRO A 510 33.07 -25.76 -0.75
N GLN A 511 33.92 -26.79 -0.78
CA GLN A 511 34.55 -27.27 -2.00
C GLN A 511 33.80 -28.49 -2.53
N LEU A 512 33.24 -28.37 -3.73
CA LEU A 512 32.62 -29.47 -4.48
C LEU A 512 33.49 -29.78 -5.69
N ILE A 513 33.38 -30.97 -6.24
CA ILE A 513 34.17 -31.38 -7.43
C ILE A 513 33.98 -30.41 -8.61
N THR A 514 32.80 -29.91 -8.78
CA THR A 514 32.42 -29.05 -9.91
C THR A 514 32.11 -27.59 -9.53
N TRP A 515 32.28 -27.23 -8.23
CA TRP A 515 31.95 -25.87 -7.77
C TRP A 515 32.75 -25.50 -6.48
N PRO A 516 33.19 -24.22 -6.31
CA PRO A 516 33.28 -23.20 -7.39
C PRO A 516 34.25 -23.61 -8.49
N LYS A 517 34.10 -23.00 -9.68
CA LYS A 517 34.98 -23.27 -10.84
C LYS A 517 36.15 -22.33 -10.85
#